data_05664046e95a57c530e4ab623229160b
#
_entry.id   05664046e95a57c530e4ab623229160b
#
_cell.length_a   1.000
_cell.length_b   1.000
_cell.length_c   1.000
_cell.angle_alpha   90.00
_cell.angle_beta   90.00
_cell.angle_gamma   90.00
#
_symmetry.space_group_name_H-M   'P 1'
#
loop_
_entity.id
_entity.type
_entity.pdbx_description
1 polymer ?
#
loop_
_entity_poly.entity_id
_entity_poly.type
_entity_poly.pdbx_seq_one_letter_code
_entity_poly.pdbx_strand_id
1 'polypeptide(L)'
;MEGSVGTLLLSQLPVVVVDGITLGLQLGLVAVGITMIFGQAQILNLSHGEFAVIASIVAALTIPLIGVTPAVLAGILTATAFSAFVFKVVLYPAFKRSGEQRILLGLFITLGLYLALHGYFTNQFPTTYLSIRPEIQTVELFGSSFRFSAILAAATSTAILTALAVFLRSTTIGKSIRAVSQNEMGAEIVGIPIDRIRLVTFLIGGALSGSAGIIRGLAATMGPESGIELTILALLISVVGGIRSVPGTVASGLLLGIVYMVASFLVGTYLSVVVMLTAAIFVLLFRPQGLLGELE
;
A
#
# COMPACT_ATOMS: atom_id res chain seq x y z
N MET A 1 -18.11 -16.16 -35.86
CA MET A 1 -17.76 -14.96 -35.08
C MET A 1 -17.43 -15.26 -33.61
N GLU A 2 -18.08 -16.22 -32.94
CA GLU A 2 -17.78 -16.58 -31.52
C GLU A 2 -16.38 -17.14 -31.30
N GLY A 3 -15.83 -17.93 -32.23
CA GLY A 3 -14.49 -18.49 -32.10
C GLY A 3 -13.36 -17.45 -32.14
N SER A 4 -13.55 -16.32 -32.86
CA SER A 4 -12.55 -15.26 -32.95
C SER A 4 -12.51 -14.37 -31.71
N VAL A 5 -13.65 -14.19 -31.04
CA VAL A 5 -13.72 -13.43 -29.77
C VAL A 5 -13.07 -14.22 -28.65
N GLY A 6 -13.31 -15.53 -28.56
CA GLY A 6 -12.70 -16.40 -27.55
C GLY A 6 -11.17 -16.47 -27.67
N THR A 7 -10.65 -16.56 -28.89
CA THR A 7 -9.18 -16.56 -29.11
C THR A 7 -8.54 -15.21 -28.78
N LEU A 8 -9.19 -14.09 -29.10
CA LEU A 8 -8.74 -12.75 -28.71
C LEU A 8 -8.75 -12.55 -27.18
N LEU A 9 -9.78 -13.02 -26.49
CA LEU A 9 -9.85 -12.95 -25.02
C LEU A 9 -8.71 -13.78 -24.38
N LEU A 10 -8.47 -14.98 -24.87
CA LEU A 10 -7.40 -15.85 -24.36
C LEU A 10 -6.00 -15.25 -24.59
N SER A 11 -5.77 -14.58 -25.73
CA SER A 11 -4.47 -13.95 -26.01
C SER A 11 -4.17 -12.74 -25.12
N GLN A 12 -5.17 -12.07 -24.56
CA GLN A 12 -5.00 -10.93 -23.66
C GLN A 12 -4.87 -11.32 -22.17
N LEU A 13 -5.28 -12.53 -21.78
CA LEU A 13 -5.22 -12.99 -20.38
C LEU A 13 -3.83 -12.85 -19.73
N PRO A 14 -2.71 -13.20 -20.41
CA PRO A 14 -1.38 -13.03 -19.80
C PRO A 14 -1.09 -11.57 -19.43
N VAL A 15 -1.48 -10.61 -20.28
CA VAL A 15 -1.30 -9.17 -20.02
C VAL A 15 -2.14 -8.73 -18.84
N VAL A 16 -3.40 -9.15 -18.78
CA VAL A 16 -4.33 -8.84 -17.68
C VAL A 16 -3.82 -9.40 -16.36
N VAL A 17 -3.27 -10.61 -16.35
CA VAL A 17 -2.69 -11.22 -15.13
C VAL A 17 -1.45 -10.45 -14.67
N VAL A 18 -0.57 -10.04 -15.58
CA VAL A 18 0.62 -9.21 -15.24
C VAL A 18 0.20 -7.86 -14.69
N ASP A 19 -0.81 -7.21 -15.29
CA ASP A 19 -1.37 -5.97 -14.76
C ASP A 19 -2.01 -6.18 -13.38
N GLY A 20 -2.66 -7.32 -13.14
CA GLY A 20 -3.21 -7.71 -11.85
C GLY A 20 -2.14 -7.94 -10.78
N ILE A 21 -1.06 -8.62 -11.12
CA ILE A 21 0.11 -8.78 -10.24
C ILE A 21 0.71 -7.41 -9.92
N THR A 22 0.88 -6.55 -10.92
CA THR A 22 1.43 -5.21 -10.76
C THR A 22 0.57 -4.37 -9.80
N LEU A 23 -0.75 -4.34 -10.01
CA LEU A 23 -1.70 -3.65 -9.14
C LEU A 23 -1.65 -4.23 -7.72
N GLY A 24 -1.67 -5.56 -7.61
CA GLY A 24 -1.64 -6.26 -6.33
C GLY A 24 -0.37 -5.96 -5.52
N LEU A 25 0.79 -5.89 -6.17
CA LEU A 25 2.05 -5.52 -5.53
C LEU A 25 2.07 -4.05 -5.07
N GLN A 26 1.55 -3.12 -5.88
CA GLN A 26 1.45 -1.71 -5.52
C GLN A 26 0.53 -1.50 -4.31
N LEU A 27 -0.67 -2.07 -4.35
CA LEU A 27 -1.60 -2.03 -3.22
C LEU A 27 -1.03 -2.76 -2.00
N GLY A 28 -0.30 -3.85 -2.24
CA GLY A 28 0.42 -4.61 -1.21
C GLY A 28 1.45 -3.77 -0.46
N LEU A 29 2.17 -2.86 -1.13
CA LEU A 29 3.11 -1.94 -0.46
C LEU A 29 2.38 -1.05 0.56
N VAL A 30 1.26 -0.43 0.16
CA VAL A 30 0.45 0.41 1.06
C VAL A 30 -0.14 -0.44 2.19
N ALA A 31 -0.70 -1.61 1.85
CA ALA A 31 -1.33 -2.52 2.81
C ALA A 31 -0.34 -3.06 3.84
N VAL A 32 0.88 -3.42 3.43
CA VAL A 32 1.95 -3.84 4.36
C VAL A 32 2.33 -2.72 5.32
N GLY A 33 2.36 -1.45 4.85
CA GLY A 33 2.55 -0.29 5.73
C GLY A 33 1.45 -0.20 6.81
N ILE A 34 0.19 -0.37 6.42
CA ILE A 34 -0.96 -0.40 7.36
C ILE A 34 -0.83 -1.58 8.33
N THR A 35 -0.57 -2.79 7.82
CA THR A 35 -0.41 -4.01 8.63
C THR A 35 0.69 -3.84 9.67
N MET A 36 1.84 -3.28 9.30
CA MET A 36 2.94 -3.04 10.22
C MET A 36 2.57 -2.00 11.29
N ILE A 37 1.96 -0.88 10.90
CA ILE A 37 1.54 0.17 11.84
C ILE A 37 0.50 -0.38 12.81
N PHE A 38 -0.52 -1.10 12.32
CA PHE A 38 -1.54 -1.69 13.17
C PHE A 38 -0.96 -2.71 14.15
N GLY A 39 -0.06 -3.58 13.69
CA GLY A 39 0.59 -4.58 14.53
C GLY A 39 1.37 -3.99 15.70
N GLN A 40 1.95 -2.76 15.54
CA GLN A 40 2.76 -2.10 16.57
C GLN A 40 1.99 -1.11 17.42
N ALA A 41 1.06 -0.40 16.80
CA ALA A 41 0.40 0.75 17.41
C ALA A 41 -1.05 0.46 17.81
N GLN A 42 -1.65 -0.59 17.26
CA GLN A 42 -3.09 -0.88 17.37
C GLN A 42 -3.95 0.32 16.93
N ILE A 43 -3.51 1.01 15.89
CA ILE A 43 -4.19 2.18 15.31
C ILE A 43 -4.45 1.90 13.83
N LEU A 44 -5.72 1.99 13.42
CA LEU A 44 -6.11 2.02 12.01
C LEU A 44 -5.89 3.43 11.48
N ASN A 45 -4.88 3.58 10.63
CA ASN A 45 -4.53 4.89 10.08
C ASN A 45 -5.27 5.14 8.76
N LEU A 46 -6.40 5.85 8.81
CA LEU A 46 -7.20 6.20 7.62
C LEU A 46 -6.52 7.24 6.71
N SER A 47 -5.52 7.96 7.20
CA SER A 47 -4.74 8.89 6.38
C SER A 47 -3.52 8.24 5.70
N HIS A 48 -3.37 6.91 5.76
CA HIS A 48 -2.15 6.23 5.30
C HIS A 48 -1.91 6.41 3.78
N GLY A 49 -2.96 6.40 2.97
CA GLY A 49 -2.87 6.66 1.52
C GLY A 49 -2.45 8.09 1.18
N GLU A 50 -2.67 9.06 2.09
CA GLU A 50 -2.22 10.43 1.89
C GLU A 50 -0.68 10.55 1.88
N PHE A 51 0.04 9.60 2.48
CA PHE A 51 1.51 9.55 2.35
C PHE A 51 1.94 9.25 0.90
N ALA A 52 1.17 8.44 0.17
CA ALA A 52 1.38 8.21 -1.25
C ALA A 52 1.07 9.46 -2.09
N VAL A 53 0.00 10.19 -1.74
CA VAL A 53 -0.36 11.47 -2.38
C VAL A 53 0.73 12.51 -2.15
N ILE A 54 1.22 12.67 -0.92
CA ILE A 54 2.32 13.59 -0.58
C ILE A 54 3.55 13.30 -1.44
N ALA A 55 3.99 12.04 -1.50
CA ALA A 55 5.14 11.65 -2.31
C ALA A 55 4.94 12.01 -3.77
N SER A 56 3.75 11.74 -4.31
CA SER A 56 3.41 11.97 -5.72
C SER A 56 3.34 13.45 -6.07
N ILE A 57 2.71 14.27 -5.23
CA ILE A 57 2.63 15.73 -5.43
C ILE A 57 4.03 16.34 -5.38
N VAL A 58 4.84 16.00 -4.36
CA VAL A 58 6.22 16.51 -4.25
C VAL A 58 7.05 16.11 -5.46
N ALA A 59 6.96 14.85 -5.89
CA ALA A 59 7.68 14.40 -7.09
C ALA A 59 7.19 15.15 -8.35
N ALA A 60 5.87 15.27 -8.55
CA ALA A 60 5.31 15.96 -9.72
C ALA A 60 5.76 17.43 -9.80
N LEU A 61 5.80 18.12 -8.68
CA LEU A 61 6.25 19.53 -8.62
C LEU A 61 7.76 19.70 -8.79
N THR A 62 8.55 18.72 -8.36
CA THR A 62 10.02 18.83 -8.36
C THR A 62 10.70 18.20 -9.57
N ILE A 63 10.06 17.27 -10.30
CA ILE A 63 10.60 16.68 -11.54
C ILE A 63 11.09 17.74 -12.54
N PRO A 64 10.34 18.82 -12.86
CA PRO A 64 10.79 19.83 -13.79
C PRO A 64 12.02 20.62 -13.32
N LEU A 65 12.28 20.66 -12.01
CA LEU A 65 13.36 21.45 -11.41
C LEU A 65 14.65 20.68 -11.24
N ILE A 66 14.56 19.42 -10.81
CA ILE A 66 15.72 18.62 -10.37
C ILE A 66 15.85 17.26 -11.08
N GLY A 67 14.93 16.95 -12.01
CA GLY A 67 14.88 15.67 -12.71
C GLY A 67 14.19 14.55 -11.92
N VAL A 68 13.95 13.42 -12.59
CA VAL A 68 13.10 12.33 -12.08
C VAL A 68 13.68 11.68 -10.82
N THR A 69 14.94 11.24 -10.85
CA THR A 69 15.52 10.46 -9.74
C THR A 69 15.56 11.24 -8.41
N PRO A 70 16.10 12.47 -8.33
CA PRO A 70 16.11 13.21 -7.08
C PRO A 70 14.70 13.64 -6.65
N ALA A 71 13.77 13.90 -7.58
CA ALA A 71 12.39 14.23 -7.27
C ALA A 71 11.63 13.05 -6.62
N VAL A 72 11.84 11.84 -7.13
CA VAL A 72 11.29 10.60 -6.56
C VAL A 72 11.80 10.41 -5.12
N LEU A 73 13.09 10.57 -4.90
CA LEU A 73 13.69 10.48 -3.55
C LEU A 73 13.14 11.55 -2.62
N ALA A 74 13.02 12.80 -3.08
CA ALA A 74 12.44 13.89 -2.30
C ALA A 74 10.97 13.58 -1.90
N GLY A 75 10.17 13.05 -2.81
CA GLY A 75 8.79 12.64 -2.54
C GLY A 75 8.72 11.57 -1.46
N ILE A 76 9.49 10.49 -1.59
CA ILE A 76 9.52 9.39 -0.62
C ILE A 76 10.01 9.88 0.76
N LEU A 77 11.06 10.69 0.80
CA LEU A 77 11.61 11.25 2.04
C LEU A 77 10.59 12.18 2.73
N THR A 78 9.85 13.00 1.97
CA THR A 78 8.82 13.88 2.51
C THR A 78 7.66 13.06 3.11
N ALA A 79 7.17 12.03 2.42
CA ALA A 79 6.15 11.14 2.95
C ALA A 79 6.62 10.40 4.22
N THR A 80 7.87 9.96 4.24
CA THR A 80 8.50 9.31 5.39
C THR A 80 8.60 10.25 6.59
N ALA A 81 9.08 11.48 6.37
CA ALA A 81 9.18 12.50 7.41
C ALA A 81 7.79 12.90 7.95
N PHE A 82 6.81 13.03 7.05
CA PHE A 82 5.43 13.34 7.43
C PHE A 82 4.79 12.20 8.25
N SER A 83 5.07 10.94 7.92
CA SER A 83 4.64 9.79 8.72
C SER A 83 5.21 9.83 10.14
N ALA A 84 6.48 10.22 10.32
CA ALA A 84 7.08 10.43 11.63
C ALA A 84 6.42 11.59 12.41
N PHE A 85 6.06 12.68 11.71
CA PHE A 85 5.30 13.79 12.30
C PHE A 85 3.92 13.31 12.78
N VAL A 86 3.21 12.54 11.96
CA VAL A 86 1.92 11.95 12.33
C VAL A 86 2.05 11.10 13.59
N PHE A 87 3.07 10.25 13.67
CA PHE A 87 3.33 9.45 14.87
C PHE A 87 3.57 10.31 16.11
N LYS A 88 4.51 11.26 16.02
CA LYS A 88 4.98 12.02 17.21
C LYS A 88 4.02 13.09 17.68
N VAL A 89 3.29 13.72 16.77
CA VAL A 89 2.47 14.90 17.06
C VAL A 89 0.98 14.57 17.00
N VAL A 90 0.54 14.02 15.87
CA VAL A 90 -0.90 13.86 15.60
C VAL A 90 -1.49 12.71 16.41
N LEU A 91 -0.79 11.58 16.50
CA LEU A 91 -1.25 10.38 17.21
C LEU A 91 -0.84 10.33 18.69
N TYR A 92 -0.07 11.31 19.16
CA TYR A 92 0.34 11.37 20.56
C TYR A 92 -0.81 11.23 21.58
N PRO A 93 -1.99 11.88 21.39
CA PRO A 93 -3.12 11.68 22.30
C PRO A 93 -3.65 10.24 22.33
N ALA A 94 -3.64 9.53 21.18
CA ALA A 94 -4.10 8.16 21.09
C ALA A 94 -3.17 7.20 21.86
N PHE A 95 -1.86 7.44 21.84
CA PHE A 95 -0.89 6.62 22.57
C PHE A 95 -0.98 6.73 24.10
N LYS A 96 -1.65 7.75 24.62
CA LYS A 96 -1.97 7.88 26.05
C LYS A 96 -3.13 6.97 26.50
N ARG A 97 -3.80 6.33 25.57
CA ARG A 97 -4.92 5.41 25.81
C ARG A 97 -4.49 3.99 25.52
N SER A 98 -5.27 3.02 26.01
CA SER A 98 -5.03 1.59 25.79
C SER A 98 -6.27 0.90 25.24
N GLY A 99 -6.09 -0.28 24.66
CA GLY A 99 -7.17 -1.13 24.15
C GLY A 99 -8.07 -0.41 23.13
N GLU A 100 -9.37 -0.62 23.25
CA GLU A 100 -10.38 -0.08 22.32
C GLU A 100 -10.36 1.45 22.20
N GLN A 101 -10.11 2.15 23.30
CA GLN A 101 -10.02 3.62 23.29
C GLN A 101 -8.86 4.11 22.42
N ARG A 102 -7.72 3.41 22.36
CA ARG A 102 -6.60 3.73 21.48
C ARG A 102 -7.01 3.57 20.02
N ILE A 103 -7.66 2.45 19.70
CA ILE A 103 -8.12 2.15 18.34
C ILE A 103 -9.09 3.23 17.84
N LEU A 104 -10.16 3.50 18.62
CA LEU A 104 -11.20 4.47 18.26
C LEU A 104 -10.63 5.89 18.13
N LEU A 105 -9.86 6.33 19.13
CA LEU A 105 -9.28 7.66 19.09
C LEU A 105 -8.30 7.84 17.94
N GLY A 106 -7.46 6.83 17.69
CA GLY A 106 -6.55 6.81 16.54
C GLY A 106 -7.30 6.89 15.21
N LEU A 107 -8.39 6.13 15.07
CA LEU A 107 -9.24 6.15 13.87
C LEU A 107 -9.85 7.53 13.63
N PHE A 108 -10.45 8.16 14.65
CA PHE A 108 -11.04 9.51 14.51
C PHE A 108 -10.00 10.57 14.21
N ILE A 109 -8.84 10.54 14.88
CA ILE A 109 -7.73 11.48 14.62
C ILE A 109 -7.25 11.34 13.17
N THR A 110 -7.04 10.09 12.69
CA THR A 110 -6.54 9.87 11.33
C THR A 110 -7.59 10.11 10.25
N LEU A 111 -8.87 9.94 10.56
CA LEU A 111 -9.97 10.36 9.69
C LEU A 111 -10.00 11.90 9.56
N GLY A 112 -9.89 12.63 10.67
CA GLY A 112 -9.79 14.09 10.64
C GLY A 112 -8.56 14.57 9.86
N LEU A 113 -7.42 13.92 10.06
CA LEU A 113 -6.21 14.20 9.30
C LEU A 113 -6.39 13.94 7.80
N TYR A 114 -7.02 12.80 7.43
CA TYR A 114 -7.37 12.51 6.05
C TYR A 114 -8.21 13.63 5.44
N LEU A 115 -9.31 14.01 6.09
CA LEU A 115 -10.21 15.06 5.58
C LEU A 115 -9.48 16.40 5.41
N ALA A 116 -8.60 16.77 6.34
CA ALA A 116 -7.82 17.98 6.26
C ALA A 116 -6.80 17.94 5.11
N LEU A 117 -6.06 16.84 4.95
CA LEU A 117 -5.08 16.68 3.89
C LEU A 117 -5.74 16.60 2.52
N HIS A 118 -6.78 15.78 2.39
CA HIS A 118 -7.54 15.63 1.14
C HIS A 118 -8.11 16.98 0.68
N GLY A 119 -8.80 17.71 1.60
CA GLY A 119 -9.32 19.05 1.31
C GLY A 119 -8.22 20.05 0.93
N TYR A 120 -7.08 20.00 1.61
CA TYR A 120 -5.93 20.84 1.28
C TYR A 120 -5.35 20.50 -0.10
N PHE A 121 -5.10 19.24 -0.40
CA PHE A 121 -4.48 18.84 -1.67
C PHE A 121 -5.40 19.05 -2.86
N THR A 122 -6.68 18.73 -2.75
CA THR A 122 -7.66 18.94 -3.83
C THR A 122 -7.91 20.42 -4.12
N ASN A 123 -7.79 21.29 -3.10
CA ASN A 123 -7.92 22.73 -3.28
C ASN A 123 -6.64 23.41 -3.82
N GLN A 124 -5.46 23.04 -3.30
CA GLN A 124 -4.19 23.70 -3.66
C GLN A 124 -3.54 23.10 -4.89
N PHE A 125 -3.76 21.81 -5.17
CA PHE A 125 -3.10 21.05 -6.24
C PHE A 125 -4.10 20.28 -7.11
N PRO A 126 -5.24 20.88 -7.54
CA PRO A 126 -6.32 20.15 -8.19
C PRO A 126 -5.92 19.49 -9.53
N THR A 127 -4.89 20.00 -10.19
CA THR A 127 -4.39 19.52 -11.49
C THR A 127 -2.99 18.91 -11.42
N THR A 128 -2.47 18.70 -10.22
CA THR A 128 -1.11 18.15 -10.02
C THR A 128 -1.17 16.64 -9.98
N TYR A 129 -0.85 16.01 -11.09
CA TYR A 129 -0.81 14.56 -11.24
C TYR A 129 0.61 14.08 -11.54
N LEU A 130 1.05 13.04 -10.87
CA LEU A 130 2.28 12.33 -11.20
C LEU A 130 1.99 11.30 -12.31
N SER A 131 2.69 11.43 -13.41
CA SER A 131 2.74 10.44 -14.49
C SER A 131 4.16 10.36 -15.01
N ILE A 132 4.84 9.26 -14.73
CA ILE A 132 6.21 9.00 -15.16
C ILE A 132 6.12 8.05 -16.34
N ARG A 133 6.48 8.52 -17.55
CA ARG A 133 6.44 7.70 -18.76
C ARG A 133 7.86 7.28 -19.15
N PRO A 134 8.18 5.98 -19.11
CA PRO A 134 9.45 5.49 -19.66
C PRO A 134 9.52 5.72 -21.15
N GLU A 135 10.74 5.87 -21.70
CA GLU A 135 10.97 5.99 -23.15
C GLU A 135 10.50 4.73 -23.89
N ILE A 136 10.76 3.55 -23.32
CA ILE A 136 10.26 2.27 -23.82
C ILE A 136 8.80 2.12 -23.40
N GLN A 137 7.89 1.99 -24.37
CA GLN A 137 6.46 1.87 -24.09
C GLN A 137 6.02 0.42 -23.86
N THR A 138 6.46 -0.49 -24.74
CA THR A 138 6.04 -1.88 -24.77
C THR A 138 7.24 -2.81 -24.98
N VAL A 139 7.14 -4.01 -24.40
CA VAL A 139 8.08 -5.13 -24.58
C VAL A 139 7.26 -6.32 -25.06
N GLU A 140 7.68 -6.94 -26.16
CA GLU A 140 7.07 -8.16 -26.64
C GLU A 140 7.71 -9.40 -25.98
N LEU A 141 6.88 -10.16 -25.25
CA LEU A 141 7.28 -11.39 -24.59
C LEU A 141 6.21 -12.47 -24.86
N PHE A 142 6.63 -13.64 -25.26
CA PHE A 142 5.75 -14.80 -25.52
C PHE A 142 4.57 -14.50 -26.45
N GLY A 143 4.76 -13.61 -27.45
CA GLY A 143 3.73 -13.24 -28.41
C GLY A 143 2.66 -12.26 -27.90
N SER A 144 2.88 -11.67 -26.71
CA SER A 144 2.03 -10.61 -26.14
C SER A 144 2.84 -9.34 -25.88
N SER A 145 2.21 -8.17 -26.06
CA SER A 145 2.83 -6.86 -25.82
C SER A 145 2.52 -6.39 -24.40
N PHE A 146 3.54 -6.34 -23.57
CA PHE A 146 3.43 -5.84 -22.18
C PHE A 146 3.87 -4.41 -22.08
N ARG A 147 3.21 -3.61 -21.24
CA ARG A 147 3.66 -2.26 -20.91
C ARG A 147 4.95 -2.32 -20.09
N PHE A 148 6.02 -1.71 -20.57
CA PHE A 148 7.29 -1.68 -19.85
C PHE A 148 7.15 -1.03 -18.46
N SER A 149 6.30 0.00 -18.35
CA SER A 149 5.98 0.64 -17.07
C SER A 149 5.35 -0.33 -16.05
N ALA A 150 4.51 -1.28 -16.48
CA ALA A 150 3.92 -2.27 -15.59
C ALA A 150 4.98 -3.28 -15.09
N ILE A 151 5.87 -3.72 -15.99
CA ILE A 151 6.98 -4.61 -15.63
C ILE A 151 7.92 -3.90 -14.63
N LEU A 152 8.27 -2.65 -14.88
CA LEU A 152 9.12 -1.86 -14.00
C LEU A 152 8.46 -1.64 -12.63
N ALA A 153 7.16 -1.33 -12.61
CA ALA A 153 6.39 -1.16 -11.39
C ALA A 153 6.29 -2.46 -10.57
N ALA A 154 6.06 -3.60 -11.23
CA ALA A 154 6.07 -4.92 -10.56
C ALA A 154 7.46 -5.27 -10.01
N ALA A 155 8.51 -5.06 -10.79
CA ALA A 155 9.89 -5.35 -10.38
C ALA A 155 10.33 -4.49 -9.18
N THR A 156 10.06 -3.18 -9.23
CA THR A 156 10.39 -2.27 -8.12
C THR A 156 9.59 -2.57 -6.86
N SER A 157 8.28 -2.84 -6.98
CA SER A 157 7.45 -3.24 -5.84
C SER A 157 7.94 -4.55 -5.22
N THR A 158 8.26 -5.55 -6.04
CA THR A 158 8.82 -6.83 -5.58
C THR A 158 10.15 -6.64 -4.87
N ALA A 159 11.04 -5.82 -5.42
CA ALA A 159 12.34 -5.52 -4.81
C ALA A 159 12.17 -4.87 -3.43
N ILE A 160 11.27 -3.88 -3.29
CA ILE A 160 10.99 -3.21 -2.02
C ILE A 160 10.40 -4.20 -1.00
N LEU A 161 9.39 -5.00 -1.39
CA LEU A 161 8.78 -6.00 -0.50
C LEU A 161 9.78 -7.08 -0.07
N THR A 162 10.65 -7.52 -0.98
CA THR A 162 11.71 -8.48 -0.67
C THR A 162 12.74 -7.88 0.28
N ALA A 163 13.19 -6.66 0.02
CA ALA A 163 14.11 -5.94 0.90
C ALA A 163 13.51 -5.79 2.31
N LEU A 164 12.23 -5.43 2.40
CA LEU A 164 11.52 -5.37 3.68
C LEU A 164 11.45 -6.74 4.36
N ALA A 165 11.13 -7.79 3.65
CA ALA A 165 11.07 -9.15 4.21
C ALA A 165 12.43 -9.60 4.75
N VAL A 166 13.51 -9.33 4.03
CA VAL A 166 14.89 -9.57 4.48
C VAL A 166 15.20 -8.72 5.72
N PHE A 167 14.89 -7.42 5.69
CA PHE A 167 15.08 -6.51 6.83
C PHE A 167 14.37 -7.04 8.09
N LEU A 168 13.09 -7.40 7.97
CA LEU A 168 12.30 -7.90 9.10
C LEU A 168 12.83 -9.22 9.65
N ARG A 169 13.42 -10.09 8.82
CA ARG A 169 13.92 -11.39 9.25
C ARG A 169 15.35 -11.34 9.82
N SER A 170 16.24 -10.56 9.18
CA SER A 170 17.67 -10.59 9.44
C SER A 170 18.16 -9.58 10.48
N THR A 171 17.46 -8.43 10.64
CA THR A 171 17.94 -7.35 11.50
C THR A 171 17.38 -7.44 12.93
N THR A 172 18.11 -6.87 13.91
CA THR A 172 17.66 -6.75 15.30
C THR A 172 16.42 -5.88 15.42
N ILE A 173 16.35 -4.79 14.64
CA ILE A 173 15.17 -3.92 14.58
C ILE A 173 13.96 -4.69 14.04
N GLY A 174 14.13 -5.46 12.97
CA GLY A 174 13.07 -6.30 12.41
C GLY A 174 12.58 -7.37 13.40
N LYS A 175 13.48 -7.97 14.17
CA LYS A 175 13.11 -8.90 15.25
C LYS A 175 12.34 -8.19 16.37
N SER A 176 12.76 -6.98 16.75
CA SER A 176 12.04 -6.16 17.75
C SER A 176 10.64 -5.75 17.25
N ILE A 177 10.50 -5.38 15.97
CA ILE A 177 9.19 -5.11 15.35
C ILE A 177 8.28 -6.33 15.51
N ARG A 178 8.72 -7.52 15.19
CA ARG A 178 7.90 -8.74 15.34
C ARG A 178 7.60 -9.07 16.79
N ALA A 179 8.55 -8.90 17.68
CA ALA A 179 8.33 -9.16 19.14
C ALA A 179 7.24 -8.22 19.70
N VAL A 180 7.30 -6.93 19.38
CA VAL A 180 6.27 -5.95 19.83
C VAL A 180 4.90 -6.26 19.21
N SER A 181 4.86 -6.71 17.95
CA SER A 181 3.60 -7.10 17.29
C SER A 181 2.94 -8.32 17.94
N GLN A 182 3.72 -9.25 18.45
CA GLN A 182 3.22 -10.44 19.12
C GLN A 182 2.77 -10.14 20.55
N ASN A 183 3.61 -9.47 21.34
CA ASN A 183 3.30 -9.12 22.72
C ASN A 183 4.04 -7.85 23.15
N GLU A 184 3.32 -6.73 23.22
CA GLU A 184 3.87 -5.41 23.59
C GLU A 184 4.46 -5.45 25.02
N MET A 185 3.71 -6.02 25.99
CA MET A 185 4.14 -6.09 27.37
C MET A 185 5.37 -7.00 27.53
N GLY A 186 5.38 -8.16 26.90
CA GLY A 186 6.53 -9.06 26.91
C GLY A 186 7.78 -8.43 26.30
N ALA A 187 7.63 -7.67 25.23
CA ALA A 187 8.72 -6.95 24.58
C ALA A 187 9.30 -5.85 25.49
N GLU A 188 8.44 -5.12 26.22
CA GLU A 188 8.86 -4.11 27.19
C GLU A 188 9.65 -4.70 28.37
N ILE A 189 9.20 -5.85 28.91
CA ILE A 189 9.87 -6.55 30.01
C ILE A 189 11.30 -6.96 29.64
N VAL A 190 11.54 -7.36 28.39
CA VAL A 190 12.89 -7.71 27.90
C VAL A 190 13.70 -6.49 27.43
N GLY A 191 13.21 -5.26 27.69
CA GLY A 191 13.92 -4.01 27.46
C GLY A 191 13.85 -3.47 26.02
N ILE A 192 12.88 -3.90 25.19
CA ILE A 192 12.69 -3.33 23.86
C ILE A 192 12.02 -1.95 24.00
N PRO A 193 12.62 -0.87 23.43
CA PRO A 193 12.07 0.48 23.54
C PRO A 193 10.89 0.66 22.58
N ILE A 194 9.66 0.41 23.05
CA ILE A 194 8.42 0.36 22.26
C ILE A 194 8.23 1.59 21.39
N ASP A 195 8.41 2.80 21.94
CA ASP A 195 8.19 4.04 21.17
C ASP A 195 9.17 4.23 20.02
N ARG A 196 10.42 3.75 20.19
CA ARG A 196 11.41 3.76 19.09
C ARG A 196 11.00 2.78 18.00
N ILE A 197 10.51 1.60 18.37
CA ILE A 197 10.07 0.59 17.41
C ILE A 197 8.82 1.09 16.66
N ARG A 198 7.87 1.69 17.34
CA ARG A 198 6.71 2.34 16.69
C ARG A 198 7.13 3.44 15.72
N LEU A 199 8.04 4.33 16.12
CA LEU A 199 8.55 5.38 15.23
C LEU A 199 9.18 4.78 13.96
N VAL A 200 10.05 3.78 14.10
CA VAL A 200 10.67 3.09 12.95
C VAL A 200 9.61 2.46 12.06
N THR A 201 8.59 1.85 12.65
CA THR A 201 7.48 1.26 11.89
C THR A 201 6.68 2.31 11.10
N PHE A 202 6.44 3.48 11.70
CA PHE A 202 5.81 4.60 10.98
C PHE A 202 6.69 5.13 9.85
N LEU A 203 8.00 5.26 10.07
CA LEU A 203 8.96 5.64 9.01
C LEU A 203 8.92 4.64 7.84
N ILE A 204 8.95 3.33 8.14
CA ILE A 204 8.86 2.29 7.12
C ILE A 204 7.50 2.36 6.41
N GLY A 205 6.40 2.48 7.14
CA GLY A 205 5.05 2.61 6.57
C GLY A 205 4.92 3.81 5.64
N GLY A 206 5.44 4.98 6.06
CA GLY A 206 5.48 6.18 5.22
C GLY A 206 6.33 6.02 3.97
N ALA A 207 7.50 5.36 4.08
CA ALA A 207 8.35 5.05 2.94
C ALA A 207 7.69 4.09 1.96
N LEU A 208 7.02 3.04 2.45
CA LEU A 208 6.29 2.07 1.62
C LEU A 208 5.12 2.73 0.88
N SER A 209 4.29 3.51 1.60
CA SER A 209 3.17 4.21 1.00
C SER A 209 3.65 5.28 0.00
N GLY A 210 4.68 6.06 0.34
CA GLY A 210 5.29 7.03 -0.58
C GLY A 210 5.86 6.37 -1.83
N SER A 211 6.55 5.24 -1.68
CA SER A 211 7.06 4.46 -2.82
C SER A 211 5.92 3.92 -3.68
N ALA A 212 4.83 3.44 -3.08
CA ALA A 212 3.66 2.97 -3.81
C ALA A 212 3.02 4.09 -4.66
N GLY A 213 2.91 5.32 -4.12
CA GLY A 213 2.43 6.49 -4.88
C GLY A 213 3.29 6.80 -6.10
N ILE A 214 4.61 6.79 -5.93
CA ILE A 214 5.56 6.98 -7.04
C ILE A 214 5.44 5.87 -8.10
N ILE A 215 5.40 4.59 -7.65
CA ILE A 215 5.30 3.43 -8.54
C ILE A 215 3.94 3.44 -9.27
N ARG A 216 2.87 3.88 -8.61
CA ARG A 216 1.57 4.07 -9.27
C ARG A 216 1.66 5.11 -10.38
N GLY A 217 2.44 6.18 -10.19
CA GLY A 217 2.74 7.17 -11.23
C GLY A 217 3.46 6.63 -12.47
N LEU A 218 4.09 5.44 -12.39
CA LEU A 218 4.64 4.70 -13.55
C LEU A 218 3.55 3.93 -14.32
N ALA A 219 2.63 3.27 -13.61
CA ALA A 219 1.65 2.38 -14.21
C ALA A 219 0.33 3.09 -14.57
N ALA A 220 -0.02 4.12 -13.82
CA ALA A 220 -1.23 4.94 -13.95
C ALA A 220 -0.91 6.38 -13.52
N THR A 221 -1.91 7.26 -13.51
CA THR A 221 -1.76 8.59 -12.91
C THR A 221 -2.03 8.54 -11.40
N MET A 222 -1.27 9.34 -10.64
CA MET A 222 -1.47 9.50 -9.20
C MET A 222 -1.73 10.97 -8.89
N GLY A 223 -2.87 11.27 -8.31
CA GLY A 223 -3.31 12.63 -8.02
C GLY A 223 -3.85 12.81 -6.60
N PRO A 224 -4.29 14.04 -6.26
CA PRO A 224 -4.75 14.40 -4.92
C PRO A 224 -5.92 13.55 -4.41
N GLU A 225 -6.77 13.04 -5.29
CA GLU A 225 -7.97 12.28 -4.94
C GLU A 225 -7.70 10.79 -4.66
N SER A 226 -6.49 10.31 -4.99
CA SER A 226 -6.16 8.88 -4.92
C SER A 226 -5.96 8.33 -3.49
N GLY A 227 -5.80 9.20 -2.48
CA GLY A 227 -5.39 8.81 -1.14
C GLY A 227 -6.38 7.88 -0.44
N ILE A 228 -7.67 8.22 -0.44
CA ILE A 228 -8.70 7.42 0.24
C ILE A 228 -8.95 6.09 -0.46
N GLU A 229 -8.96 6.06 -1.79
CA GLU A 229 -9.10 4.83 -2.55
C GLU A 229 -7.98 3.84 -2.18
N LEU A 230 -6.73 4.31 -2.20
CA LEU A 230 -5.57 3.50 -1.79
C LEU A 230 -5.68 3.02 -0.35
N THR A 231 -6.13 3.88 0.57
CA THR A 231 -6.30 3.50 1.98
C THR A 231 -7.35 2.40 2.14
N ILE A 232 -8.52 2.55 1.51
CA ILE A 232 -9.62 1.57 1.63
C ILE A 232 -9.21 0.22 1.04
N LEU A 233 -8.63 0.22 -0.16
CA LEU A 233 -8.19 -1.01 -0.81
C LEU A 233 -7.05 -1.68 -0.03
N ALA A 234 -6.11 -0.90 0.50
CA ALA A 234 -5.02 -1.41 1.31
C ALA A 234 -5.50 -1.96 2.66
N LEU A 235 -6.49 -1.33 3.31
CA LEU A 235 -7.13 -1.86 4.51
C LEU A 235 -7.82 -3.20 4.23
N LEU A 236 -8.58 -3.29 3.13
CA LEU A 236 -9.22 -4.53 2.73
C LEU A 236 -8.19 -5.66 2.53
N ILE A 237 -7.10 -5.37 1.79
CA ILE A 237 -6.01 -6.31 1.56
C ILE A 237 -5.34 -6.72 2.87
N SER A 238 -5.10 -5.77 3.80
CA SER A 238 -4.51 -6.03 5.11
C SER A 238 -5.40 -6.95 5.96
N VAL A 239 -6.71 -6.72 5.97
CA VAL A 239 -7.67 -7.56 6.71
C VAL A 239 -7.75 -8.96 6.10
N VAL A 240 -7.89 -9.07 4.77
CA VAL A 240 -7.95 -10.36 4.06
C VAL A 240 -6.64 -11.15 4.22
N GLY A 241 -5.52 -10.46 4.27
CA GLY A 241 -4.20 -11.09 4.50
C GLY A 241 -3.98 -11.55 5.94
N GLY A 242 -4.68 -10.94 6.87
CA GLY A 242 -4.47 -11.01 8.31
C GLY A 242 -3.75 -9.75 8.80
N ILE A 243 -4.46 -8.92 9.57
CA ILE A 243 -4.07 -7.54 9.92
C ILE A 243 -2.73 -7.39 10.66
N ARG A 244 -2.11 -8.50 11.09
CA ARG A 244 -0.78 -8.56 11.72
C ARG A 244 0.22 -9.39 10.91
N SER A 245 -0.20 -9.96 9.76
CA SER A 245 0.62 -10.85 8.93
C SER A 245 1.12 -10.15 7.67
N VAL A 246 2.38 -9.70 7.66
CA VAL A 246 3.01 -9.10 6.47
C VAL A 246 3.01 -10.06 5.27
N PRO A 247 3.38 -11.36 5.41
CA PRO A 247 3.28 -12.32 4.29
C PRO A 247 1.85 -12.51 3.79
N GLY A 248 0.88 -12.56 4.71
CA GLY A 248 -0.54 -12.67 4.37
C GLY A 248 -1.03 -11.46 3.58
N THR A 249 -0.62 -10.27 3.99
CA THR A 249 -0.96 -9.02 3.28
C THR A 249 -0.40 -8.99 1.86
N VAL A 250 0.83 -9.46 1.63
CA VAL A 250 1.40 -9.56 0.28
C VAL A 250 0.63 -10.59 -0.56
N ALA A 251 0.33 -11.76 0.01
CA ALA A 251 -0.43 -12.81 -0.69
C ALA A 251 -1.85 -12.34 -1.05
N SER A 252 -2.55 -11.66 -0.13
CA SER A 252 -3.88 -11.12 -0.39
C SER A 252 -3.86 -9.98 -1.42
N GLY A 253 -2.82 -9.15 -1.39
CA GLY A 253 -2.62 -8.11 -2.41
C GLY A 253 -2.51 -8.71 -3.81
N LEU A 254 -1.68 -9.74 -3.98
CA LEU A 254 -1.55 -10.45 -5.26
C LEU A 254 -2.88 -11.09 -5.69
N LEU A 255 -3.54 -11.81 -4.78
CA LEU A 255 -4.83 -12.46 -5.07
C LEU A 255 -5.89 -11.43 -5.50
N LEU A 256 -6.11 -10.41 -4.70
CA LEU A 256 -7.17 -9.43 -4.95
C LEU A 256 -6.83 -8.52 -6.14
N GLY A 257 -5.56 -8.22 -6.39
CA GLY A 257 -5.12 -7.48 -7.57
C GLY A 257 -5.39 -8.25 -8.87
N ILE A 258 -5.10 -9.56 -8.89
CA ILE A 258 -5.42 -10.42 -10.05
C ILE A 258 -6.94 -10.52 -10.23
N VAL A 259 -7.69 -10.79 -9.15
CA VAL A 259 -9.16 -10.87 -9.20
C VAL A 259 -9.75 -9.57 -9.76
N TYR A 260 -9.28 -8.40 -9.26
CA TYR A 260 -9.74 -7.11 -9.75
C TYR A 260 -9.49 -6.92 -11.24
N MET A 261 -8.26 -7.18 -11.71
CA MET A 261 -7.91 -6.94 -13.13
C MET A 261 -8.59 -7.93 -14.08
N VAL A 262 -8.72 -9.19 -13.69
CA VAL A 262 -9.47 -10.19 -14.48
C VAL A 262 -10.95 -9.82 -14.53
N ALA A 263 -11.55 -9.44 -13.40
CA ALA A 263 -12.94 -8.98 -13.37
C ALA A 263 -13.12 -7.69 -14.20
N SER A 264 -12.19 -6.73 -14.10
CA SER A 264 -12.23 -5.50 -14.89
C SER A 264 -12.21 -5.75 -16.39
N PHE A 265 -11.44 -6.75 -16.82
CA PHE A 265 -11.38 -7.19 -18.21
C PHE A 265 -12.67 -7.86 -18.69
N LEU A 266 -13.31 -8.69 -17.84
CA LEU A 266 -14.50 -9.48 -18.21
C LEU A 266 -15.80 -8.70 -18.08
N VAL A 267 -15.99 -7.91 -17.02
CA VAL A 267 -17.26 -7.28 -16.66
C VAL A 267 -17.18 -5.75 -16.50
N GLY A 268 -16.00 -5.17 -16.74
CA GLY A 268 -15.75 -3.73 -16.65
C GLY A 268 -15.37 -3.26 -15.24
N THR A 269 -14.83 -2.03 -15.19
CA THR A 269 -14.17 -1.48 -13.98
C THR A 269 -15.13 -1.31 -12.79
N TYR A 270 -16.38 -0.92 -13.01
CA TYR A 270 -17.34 -0.72 -11.92
C TYR A 270 -17.71 -2.02 -11.22
N LEU A 271 -17.96 -3.07 -11.98
CA LEU A 271 -18.32 -4.39 -11.43
C LEU A 271 -17.08 -5.12 -10.85
N SER A 272 -15.88 -4.81 -11.30
CA SER A 272 -14.66 -5.43 -10.78
C SER A 272 -14.44 -5.14 -9.29
N VAL A 273 -14.82 -3.95 -8.82
CA VAL A 273 -14.78 -3.62 -7.39
C VAL A 273 -15.71 -4.54 -6.59
N VAL A 274 -16.94 -4.76 -7.10
CA VAL A 274 -17.92 -5.65 -6.45
C VAL A 274 -17.39 -7.09 -6.41
N VAL A 275 -16.81 -7.58 -7.52
CA VAL A 275 -16.23 -8.93 -7.58
C VAL A 275 -15.06 -9.05 -6.60
N MET A 276 -14.19 -8.06 -6.53
CA MET A 276 -13.07 -8.06 -5.58
C MET A 276 -13.56 -8.05 -4.13
N LEU A 277 -14.56 -7.23 -3.78
CA LEU A 277 -15.16 -7.20 -2.44
C LEU A 277 -15.82 -8.53 -2.11
N THR A 278 -16.53 -9.14 -3.06
CA THR A 278 -17.14 -10.46 -2.89
C THR A 278 -16.09 -11.52 -2.64
N ALA A 279 -14.99 -11.52 -3.40
CA ALA A 279 -13.86 -12.43 -3.18
C ALA A 279 -13.23 -12.22 -1.79
N ALA A 280 -13.08 -10.98 -1.34
CA ALA A 280 -12.59 -10.67 0.00
C ALA A 280 -13.51 -11.20 1.10
N ILE A 281 -14.83 -11.01 0.98
CA ILE A 281 -15.83 -11.55 1.91
C ILE A 281 -15.76 -13.08 1.91
N PHE A 282 -15.67 -13.70 0.74
CA PHE A 282 -15.55 -15.14 0.62
C PHE A 282 -14.33 -15.67 1.37
N VAL A 283 -13.15 -15.06 1.20
CA VAL A 283 -11.94 -15.44 1.94
C VAL A 283 -12.18 -15.33 3.45
N LEU A 284 -12.77 -14.23 3.94
CA LEU A 284 -13.00 -14.01 5.37
C LEU A 284 -14.07 -14.94 5.97
N LEU A 285 -15.05 -15.39 5.18
CA LEU A 285 -16.02 -16.40 5.63
C LEU A 285 -15.36 -17.76 5.92
N PHE A 286 -14.39 -18.17 5.09
CA PHE A 286 -13.68 -19.45 5.28
C PHE A 286 -12.45 -19.32 6.18
N ARG A 287 -11.83 -18.13 6.23
CA ARG A 287 -10.64 -17.81 7.01
C ARG A 287 -10.82 -16.46 7.71
N PRO A 288 -11.59 -16.40 8.83
CA PRO A 288 -11.88 -15.13 9.51
C PRO A 288 -10.63 -14.44 10.06
N GLN A 289 -9.53 -15.15 10.24
CA GLN A 289 -8.24 -14.58 10.65
C GLN A 289 -7.39 -14.06 9.49
N GLY A 290 -7.91 -14.17 8.26
CA GLY A 290 -7.19 -13.85 7.03
C GLY A 290 -6.39 -15.03 6.47
N LEU A 291 -5.79 -14.85 5.28
CA LEU A 291 -5.13 -15.92 4.52
C LEU A 291 -3.99 -16.59 5.29
N LEU A 292 -3.16 -15.81 5.98
CA LEU A 292 -2.02 -16.25 6.77
C LEU A 292 -2.04 -15.60 8.17
N GLY A 293 -3.21 -15.35 8.74
CA GLY A 293 -3.37 -14.98 10.14
C GLY A 293 -3.03 -16.16 11.04
N GLU A 294 -2.36 -15.91 12.15
CA GLU A 294 -2.08 -16.94 13.17
C GLU A 294 -3.38 -17.26 13.92
N LEU A 295 -3.61 -18.56 14.18
CA LEU A 295 -4.63 -19.02 15.12
C LEU A 295 -4.15 -18.63 16.53
N GLU A 296 -4.89 -17.79 17.24
CA GLU A 296 -4.71 -17.58 18.67
C GLU A 296 -5.07 -18.85 19.47
#